data_c1b52ac3ba5792c8248c3e0113c449a2
#
_entry.id   c1b52ac3ba5792c8248c3e0113c449a2
#
_cell.length_a   1.000
_cell.length_b   1.000
_cell.length_c   1.000
_cell.angle_alpha   90.00
_cell.angle_beta   90.00
_cell.angle_gamma   90.00
#
_symmetry.space_group_name_H-M   'P 1'
#
loop_
_entity.id
_entity.type
_entity.pdbx_description
1 polymer ?
#
loop_
_entity_poly.entity_id
_entity_poly.type
_entity_poly.pdbx_seq_one_letter_code
_entity_poly.pdbx_strand_id
1 'polypeptide(L)'
;DSFHGCVFSIIFNKSFWVIANPQRGLSRITSLLTMFGLQDRLISSPKEIVLEKIRKEINWHKVNRIKEQLREKGREYLSQRINTTI
;
A
#
# COMPACT_ATOMS: atom_id res chain seq x y z
N ASP A 1 8.24 -10.77 4.23
CA ASP A 1 8.55 -10.50 2.84
C ASP A 1 8.23 -9.07 2.46
N SER A 2 8.52 -8.70 1.21
CA SER A 2 8.33 -7.32 0.75
C SER A 2 6.87 -6.88 0.80
N PHE A 3 5.95 -7.78 0.52
CA PHE A 3 4.52 -7.46 0.56
C PHE A 3 4.08 -7.07 1.97
N HIS A 4 4.46 -7.87 2.96
CA HIS A 4 4.13 -7.58 4.35
C HIS A 4 4.79 -6.28 4.82
N GLY A 5 6.02 -6.02 4.38
CA GLY A 5 6.70 -4.76 4.68
C GLY A 5 5.97 -3.55 4.14
N CYS A 6 5.43 -3.66 2.91
CA CYS A 6 4.63 -2.58 2.31
C CYS A 6 3.34 -2.35 3.10
N VAL A 7 2.63 -3.42 3.44
CA VAL A 7 1.39 -3.32 4.22
C VAL A 7 1.66 -2.66 5.56
N PHE A 8 2.70 -3.10 6.25
CA PHE A 8 3.10 -2.56 7.54
C PHE A 8 3.41 -1.06 7.43
N SER A 9 4.17 -0.67 6.40
CA SER A 9 4.55 0.72 6.19
C SER A 9 3.33 1.61 5.93
N ILE A 10 2.37 1.10 5.16
CA ILE A 10 1.13 1.83 4.87
C ILE A 10 0.30 1.99 6.14
N ILE A 11 0.18 0.93 6.94
CA ILE A 11 -0.59 0.99 8.19
C ILE A 11 -0.01 2.01 9.15
N PHE A 12 1.31 2.06 9.29
CA PHE A 12 1.97 2.93 10.25
C PHE A 12 2.50 4.24 9.65
N ASN A 13 2.12 4.57 8.43
CA ASN A 13 2.50 5.81 7.75
C ASN A 13 4.03 6.00 7.69
N LYS A 14 4.74 4.92 7.36
CA LYS A 14 6.20 4.93 7.21
C LYS A 14 6.57 5.03 5.74
N SER A 15 7.43 5.99 5.40
CA SER A 15 7.94 6.11 4.04
C SER A 15 8.71 4.88 3.63
N PHE A 16 8.57 4.48 2.37
CA PHE A 16 9.20 3.26 1.88
C PHE A 16 9.43 3.32 0.37
N TRP A 17 10.34 2.49 -0.07
CA TRP A 17 10.57 2.20 -1.49
C TRP A 17 10.59 0.69 -1.66
N VAL A 18 10.12 0.20 -2.79
CA VAL A 18 10.10 -1.23 -3.09
C VAL A 18 10.93 -1.48 -4.32
N ILE A 19 11.90 -2.40 -4.20
CA ILE A 19 12.69 -2.81 -5.36
C ILE A 19 11.96 -3.97 -6.04
N ALA A 20 11.66 -3.79 -7.33
CA ALA A 20 10.92 -4.78 -8.10
C ALA A 20 11.73 -6.07 -8.23
N ASN A 21 11.11 -7.19 -7.83
CA ASN A 21 11.68 -8.51 -8.01
C ASN A 21 10.65 -9.38 -8.72
N PRO A 22 10.78 -9.58 -10.04
CA PRO A 22 9.77 -10.30 -10.80
C PRO A 22 9.61 -11.76 -10.39
N GLN A 23 10.56 -12.32 -9.65
CA GLN A 23 10.49 -13.69 -9.20
C GLN A 23 9.70 -13.90 -7.90
N ARG A 24 9.26 -12.80 -7.23
CA ARG A 24 8.67 -12.91 -5.89
C ARG A 24 7.33 -12.18 -5.75
N GLY A 25 6.37 -12.54 -6.58
CA GLY A 25 4.99 -12.07 -6.39
C GLY A 25 4.80 -10.57 -6.60
N LEU A 26 5.40 -10.03 -7.65
CA LEU A 26 5.33 -8.61 -7.96
C LEU A 26 3.90 -8.12 -8.18
N SER A 27 3.01 -8.98 -8.68
CA SER A 27 1.62 -8.59 -8.97
C SER A 27 0.85 -8.19 -7.70
N ARG A 28 1.10 -8.86 -6.57
CA ARG A 28 0.46 -8.52 -5.31
C ARG A 28 0.90 -7.14 -4.83
N ILE A 29 2.19 -6.87 -4.93
CA ILE A 29 2.77 -5.58 -4.54
C ILE A 29 2.24 -4.48 -5.45
N THR A 30 2.20 -4.72 -6.76
CA THR A 30 1.70 -3.74 -7.74
C THR A 30 0.24 -3.40 -7.45
N SER A 31 -0.59 -4.42 -7.18
CA SER A 31 -2.00 -4.21 -6.85
C SER A 31 -2.16 -3.38 -5.58
N LEU A 32 -1.37 -3.69 -4.55
CA LEU A 32 -1.41 -2.96 -3.29
C LEU A 32 -1.03 -1.48 -3.49
N LEU A 33 0.06 -1.22 -4.19
CA LEU A 33 0.52 0.13 -4.44
C LEU A 33 -0.48 0.92 -5.28
N THR A 34 -1.07 0.28 -6.29
CA THR A 34 -2.08 0.92 -7.13
C THR A 34 -3.29 1.32 -6.31
N MET A 35 -3.71 0.47 -5.38
CA MET A 35 -4.86 0.74 -4.51
C MET A 35 -4.68 2.04 -3.71
N PHE A 36 -3.46 2.33 -3.28
CA PHE A 36 -3.16 3.51 -2.47
C PHE A 36 -2.52 4.65 -3.26
N GLY A 37 -2.41 4.52 -4.59
CA GLY A 37 -1.79 5.55 -5.42
C GLY A 37 -0.29 5.70 -5.19
N LEU A 38 0.38 4.61 -4.82
CA LEU A 38 1.79 4.60 -4.48
C LEU A 38 2.66 3.88 -5.52
N GLN A 39 2.21 3.87 -6.77
CA GLN A 39 2.91 3.15 -7.84
C GLN A 39 4.35 3.64 -8.03
N ASP A 40 4.60 4.92 -7.78
CA ASP A 40 5.91 5.52 -7.92
C ASP A 40 6.90 5.07 -6.84
N ARG A 41 6.44 4.31 -5.85
CA ARG A 41 7.33 3.73 -4.84
C ARG A 41 7.95 2.42 -5.30
N LEU A 42 7.53 1.88 -6.44
CA LEU A 42 8.12 0.68 -7.02
C LEU A 42 9.22 1.08 -7.99
N ILE A 43 10.44 0.67 -7.71
CA ILE A 43 11.62 0.99 -8.52
C ILE A 43 12.30 -0.29 -8.97
N SER A 44 13.04 -0.23 -10.10
CA SER A 44 13.74 -1.40 -10.63
C SER A 44 15.08 -1.63 -9.95
N SER A 45 15.75 -0.57 -9.53
CA SER A 45 17.04 -0.68 -8.85
C SER A 45 17.24 0.52 -7.92
N PRO A 46 18.09 0.37 -6.90
CA PRO A 46 18.39 1.49 -5.99
C PRO A 46 18.96 2.72 -6.69
N LYS A 47 19.53 2.54 -7.89
CA LYS A 47 20.07 3.66 -8.66
C LYS A 47 18.99 4.63 -9.16
N GLU A 48 17.74 4.20 -9.19
CA GLU A 48 16.63 5.05 -9.58
C GLU A 48 16.25 6.05 -8.47
N ILE A 49 16.74 5.83 -7.27
CA ILE A 49 16.50 6.75 -6.16
C ILE A 49 17.45 7.93 -6.30
N VAL A 50 17.00 8.95 -7.03
CA VAL A 50 17.73 10.20 -7.14
C VAL A 50 17.22 11.18 -6.08
N LEU A 51 17.98 12.25 -5.84
CA LEU A 51 17.64 13.22 -4.79
C LEU A 51 16.21 13.74 -4.88
N GLU A 52 15.72 13.94 -6.08
CA GLU A 52 14.35 14.41 -6.29
C GLU A 52 13.32 13.39 -5.78
N LYS A 53 13.55 12.10 -6.03
CA LYS A 53 12.66 11.04 -5.58
C LYS A 53 12.75 10.87 -4.06
N ILE A 54 13.93 10.99 -3.50
CA ILE A 54 14.12 10.88 -2.05
C ILE A 54 13.33 11.97 -1.32
N ARG A 55 13.28 13.17 -1.88
CA ARG A 55 12.55 14.29 -1.31
C ARG A 55 11.04 14.18 -1.51
N LYS A 56 10.60 13.33 -2.42
CA LYS A 56 9.17 13.16 -2.70
C LYS A 56 8.54 12.34 -1.59
N GLU A 57 7.83 13.01 -0.72
CA GLU A 57 7.14 12.35 0.38
C GLU A 57 5.81 11.75 -0.09
N ILE A 58 5.40 10.68 0.62
CA ILE A 58 4.09 10.08 0.39
C ILE A 58 3.02 11.04 0.89
N ASN A 59 1.96 11.23 0.10
CA ASN A 59 0.80 12.00 0.53
C ASN A 59 -0.03 11.15 1.48
N TRP A 60 0.33 11.17 2.75
CA TRP A 60 -0.32 10.36 3.77
C TRP A 60 -1.78 10.74 4.00
N HIS A 61 -2.14 11.98 3.74
CA HIS A 61 -3.53 12.41 3.84
C HIS A 61 -4.42 11.60 2.89
N LYS A 62 -3.97 11.46 1.65
CA LYS A 62 -4.68 10.66 0.64
C LYS A 62 -4.68 9.18 1.00
N VAL A 63 -3.54 8.65 1.43
CA VAL A 63 -3.41 7.24 1.83
C VAL A 63 -4.34 6.94 3.01
N ASN A 64 -4.37 7.81 4.00
CA ASN A 64 -5.21 7.63 5.18
C ASN A 64 -6.69 7.67 4.84
N ARG A 65 -7.08 8.51 3.88
CA ARG A 65 -8.46 8.56 3.38
C ARG A 65 -8.86 7.21 2.77
N ILE A 66 -7.98 6.63 1.97
CA ILE A 66 -8.23 5.32 1.35
C ILE A 66 -8.33 4.25 2.42
N LYS A 67 -7.46 4.26 3.43
CA LYS A 67 -7.52 3.33 4.55
C LYS A 67 -8.85 3.42 5.27
N GLU A 68 -9.37 4.62 5.49
CA GLU A 68 -10.65 4.83 6.15
C GLU A 68 -11.81 4.26 5.33
N GLN A 69 -11.78 4.48 4.01
CA GLN A 69 -12.79 3.92 3.12
C GLN A 69 -12.80 2.39 3.15
N LEU A 70 -11.62 1.78 3.17
CA LEU A 70 -11.51 0.33 3.26
C LEU A 70 -11.99 -0.20 4.60
N ARG A 71 -11.72 0.53 5.67
CA ARG A 71 -12.19 0.17 7.01
C ARG A 71 -13.71 0.19 7.07
N GLU A 72 -14.35 1.19 6.49
CA GLU A 72 -15.80 1.29 6.46
C GLU A 72 -16.42 0.14 5.66
N LYS A 73 -15.84 -0.19 4.51
CA LYS A 73 -16.31 -1.32 3.70
C LYS A 73 -16.19 -2.64 4.45
N GLY A 74 -15.07 -2.82 5.16
CA GLY A 74 -14.88 -4.01 5.97
C GLY A 74 -15.89 -4.10 7.11
N ARG A 75 -16.21 -2.96 7.72
CA ARG A 75 -17.18 -2.89 8.80
C ARG A 75 -18.58 -3.24 8.30
N GLU A 76 -18.98 -2.71 7.16
CA GLU A 76 -20.25 -3.03 6.53
C GLU A 76 -20.35 -4.51 6.18
N TYR A 77 -19.29 -5.07 5.63
CA TYR A 77 -19.23 -6.48 5.26
C TYR A 77 -19.41 -7.37 6.49
N LEU A 78 -18.74 -7.05 7.59
CA LEU A 78 -18.84 -7.80 8.83
C LEU A 78 -20.23 -7.68 9.43
N SER A 79 -20.83 -6.50 9.40
CA SER A 79 -22.19 -6.29 9.89
C SER A 79 -23.21 -7.13 9.13
N GLN A 80 -23.09 -7.17 7.81
CA GLN A 80 -23.98 -7.97 6.96
C GLN A 80 -23.82 -9.46 7.27
N ARG A 81 -22.60 -9.93 7.48
CA ARG A 81 -22.36 -11.33 7.80
C ARG A 81 -22.92 -11.72 9.17
N ILE A 82 -22.80 -10.84 10.14
CA ILE A 82 -23.35 -11.08 11.47
C ILE A 82 -24.87 -11.18 11.39
N ASN A 83 -25.49 -10.29 10.63
CA ASN A 83 -26.95 -10.28 10.48
C ASN A 83 -27.48 -11.53 9.74
N THR A 84 -26.68 -12.08 8.84
CA THR A 84 -27.08 -13.30 8.11
C THR A 84 -26.90 -14.57 8.93
N THR A 85 -26.11 -14.55 9.99
CA THR A 85 -25.89 -15.71 10.86
C THR A 85 -26.95 -15.83 11.97
N ILE A 86 -27.69 -14.79 12.18
CA ILE A 86 -28.75 -14.77 13.19
C ILE A 86 -30.08 -15.11 12.53
#